data_c5641c7ca1f926c362f50f3f3cc9ce54
#
_entry.id   c5641c7ca1f926c362f50f3f3cc9ce54
#
_cell.length_a   1.000
_cell.length_b   1.000
_cell.length_c   1.000
_cell.angle_alpha   90.00
_cell.angle_beta   90.00
_cell.angle_gamma   90.00
#
_symmetry.space_group_name_H-M   'P 1'
#
loop_
_entity.id
_entity.type
_entity.pdbx_description
1 polymer ?
#
loop_
_entity_poly.entity_id
_entity_poly.type
_entity_poly.pdbx_seq_one_letter_code
_entity_poly.pdbx_strand_id
1 'polypeptide(L)'
;METPITYFDELNPERNTLDRETIHQLRKGTKHLRAHLHLFRQLEGQQEETENLRTAVKKLARMLSVQRDADVLYSLLQNMISEADDAELVALMTELKQKLQDKRLPPSELKHVLGLTRDIKKKTHKLLGKEPAENDIKPILKLRLSELCENGEGILSSEITDWEELHDWCKQIKKLMYQHKMIRNQTPAELKIIEILDSLGDELGKINDQKILENFLQQQQLLCTRAYTHQLYQKLYSLISDYRQQHLCTCRNLLLNLMQLK
;
A
#
# COMPACT_ATOMS: atom_id res chain seq x y z
N MET A 1 -8.76 15.75 11.72
CA MET A 1 -7.48 15.03 11.61
C MET A 1 -7.79 13.53 11.59
N GLU A 2 -7.37 12.81 10.54
CA GLU A 2 -7.61 11.35 10.46
C GLU A 2 -6.72 10.63 11.49
N THR A 3 -7.34 10.02 12.48
CA THR A 3 -6.65 9.15 13.45
C THR A 3 -6.68 7.70 12.96
N PRO A 4 -5.77 6.82 13.42
CA PRO A 4 -5.82 5.39 13.05
C PRO A 4 -7.17 4.74 13.34
N ILE A 5 -7.92 5.24 14.30
CA ILE A 5 -9.22 4.70 14.73
C ILE A 5 -10.32 4.99 13.73
N THR A 6 -10.33 6.16 13.10
CA THR A 6 -11.39 6.55 12.15
C THR A 6 -11.58 5.51 11.03
N TYR A 7 -10.49 4.88 10.58
CA TYR A 7 -10.55 3.80 9.59
C TYR A 7 -11.22 2.51 10.07
N PHE A 8 -11.32 2.31 11.39
CA PHE A 8 -11.99 1.16 12.01
C PHE A 8 -13.42 1.48 12.45
N ASP A 9 -13.81 2.75 12.44
CA ASP A 9 -15.15 3.20 12.83
C ASP A 9 -16.21 2.95 11.74
N GLU A 10 -15.80 2.95 10.48
CA GLU A 10 -16.69 2.74 9.33
C GLU A 10 -17.19 1.29 9.18
N LEU A 11 -16.68 0.37 10.00
CA LEU A 11 -17.16 -1.01 10.02
C LEU A 11 -18.55 -1.10 10.64
N ASN A 12 -19.55 -1.30 9.82
CA ASN A 12 -20.86 -1.76 10.29
C ASN A 12 -20.77 -3.26 10.65
N PRO A 13 -20.86 -3.63 11.96
CA PRO A 13 -20.75 -5.02 12.40
C PRO A 13 -21.91 -5.91 11.90
N GLU A 14 -22.99 -5.33 11.37
CA GLU A 14 -24.15 -6.04 10.84
C GLU A 14 -23.98 -6.44 9.36
N ARG A 15 -22.96 -5.92 8.66
CA ARG A 15 -22.68 -6.33 7.28
C ARG A 15 -22.09 -7.73 7.25
N ASN A 16 -22.75 -8.62 6.51
CA ASN A 16 -22.29 -9.98 6.25
C ASN A 16 -21.24 -10.07 5.12
N THR A 17 -20.84 -8.95 4.54
CA THR A 17 -19.82 -8.85 3.48
C THR A 17 -18.95 -7.63 3.69
N LEU A 18 -17.66 -7.76 3.40
CA LEU A 18 -16.76 -6.62 3.26
C LEU A 18 -16.73 -6.21 1.80
N ASP A 19 -17.22 -5.02 1.50
CA ASP A 19 -17.05 -4.45 0.18
C ASP A 19 -15.61 -3.98 -0.04
N ARG A 20 -15.29 -3.67 -1.28
CA ARG A 20 -13.95 -3.25 -1.70
C ARG A 20 -13.48 -2.01 -0.96
N GLU A 21 -14.35 -1.03 -0.76
CA GLU A 21 -14.01 0.21 -0.07
C GLU A 21 -13.71 -0.05 1.41
N THR A 22 -14.53 -0.83 2.08
CA THR A 22 -14.28 -1.24 3.48
C THR A 22 -12.93 -1.96 3.63
N ILE A 23 -12.59 -2.87 2.73
CA ILE A 23 -11.28 -3.55 2.73
C ILE A 23 -10.15 -2.52 2.54
N HIS A 24 -10.31 -1.58 1.61
CA HIS A 24 -9.34 -0.52 1.37
C HIS A 24 -9.13 0.34 2.62
N GLN A 25 -10.18 0.80 3.27
CA GLN A 25 -10.10 1.61 4.49
C GLN A 25 -9.46 0.84 5.65
N LEU A 26 -9.84 -0.41 5.87
CA LEU A 26 -9.18 -1.27 6.87
C LEU A 26 -7.68 -1.41 6.62
N ARG A 27 -7.28 -1.58 5.37
CA ARG A 27 -5.85 -1.66 5.02
C ARG A 27 -5.12 -0.34 5.25
N LYS A 28 -5.74 0.81 4.92
CA LYS A 28 -5.19 2.14 5.28
C LYS A 28 -5.01 2.23 6.79
N GLY A 29 -6.04 1.88 7.58
CA GLY A 29 -5.98 1.87 9.04
C GLY A 29 -4.87 0.98 9.59
N THR A 30 -4.68 -0.24 9.03
CA THR A 30 -3.57 -1.12 9.46
C THR A 30 -2.20 -0.53 9.17
N LYS A 31 -2.01 0.16 8.04
CA LYS A 31 -0.74 0.84 7.70
C LYS A 31 -0.49 2.02 8.66
N HIS A 32 -1.49 2.84 8.87
CA HIS A 32 -1.42 3.98 9.77
C HIS A 32 -1.07 3.54 11.20
N LEU A 33 -1.81 2.56 11.75
CA LEU A 33 -1.56 2.04 13.08
C LEU A 33 -0.17 1.39 13.22
N ARG A 34 0.30 0.67 12.21
CA ARG A 34 1.67 0.12 12.22
C ARG A 34 2.74 1.22 12.25
N ALA A 35 2.53 2.33 11.57
CA ALA A 35 3.43 3.48 11.58
C ALA A 35 3.50 4.11 12.98
N HIS A 36 2.36 4.28 13.65
CA HIS A 36 2.26 4.73 15.03
C HIS A 36 2.97 3.80 16.01
N LEU A 37 2.63 2.51 15.99
CA LEU A 37 3.24 1.51 16.88
C LEU A 37 4.76 1.40 16.71
N HIS A 38 5.26 1.65 15.49
CA HIS A 38 6.71 1.69 15.25
C HIS A 38 7.37 2.88 15.94
N LEU A 39 6.73 4.05 15.95
CA LEU A 39 7.26 5.25 16.60
C LEU A 39 7.20 5.10 18.12
N PHE A 40 6.08 4.63 18.68
CA PHE A 40 5.93 4.33 20.10
C PHE A 40 7.03 3.40 20.62
N ARG A 41 7.31 2.32 19.90
CA ARG A 41 8.35 1.37 20.26
C ARG A 41 9.75 2.00 20.35
N GLN A 42 10.04 2.99 19.53
CA GLN A 42 11.36 3.67 19.57
C GLN A 42 11.48 4.63 20.73
N LEU A 43 10.39 5.27 21.14
CA LEU A 43 10.41 6.29 22.18
C LEU A 43 10.20 5.70 23.57
N GLU A 44 9.32 4.72 23.72
CA GLU A 44 8.92 4.15 25.02
C GLU A 44 9.44 2.72 25.26
N GLY A 45 10.17 2.15 24.28
CA GLY A 45 10.63 0.77 24.37
C GLY A 45 9.56 -0.28 24.02
N GLN A 46 9.90 -1.55 24.22
CA GLN A 46 8.98 -2.66 23.94
C GLN A 46 8.03 -2.88 25.13
N GLN A 47 6.82 -2.42 24.98
CA GLN A 47 5.72 -2.77 25.90
C GLN A 47 4.94 -3.97 25.36
N GLU A 48 4.61 -4.93 26.19
CA GLU A 48 3.88 -6.15 25.81
C GLU A 48 2.55 -5.84 25.10
N GLU A 49 1.79 -4.86 25.59
CA GLU A 49 0.52 -4.43 25.00
C GLU A 49 0.71 -3.93 23.56
N THR A 50 1.78 -3.18 23.30
CA THR A 50 2.12 -2.65 21.97
C THR A 50 2.49 -3.77 21.01
N GLU A 51 3.28 -4.76 21.42
CA GLU A 51 3.65 -5.91 20.60
C GLU A 51 2.46 -6.82 20.29
N ASN A 52 1.58 -7.04 21.27
CA ASN A 52 0.34 -7.79 21.07
C ASN A 52 -0.58 -7.10 20.03
N LEU A 53 -0.71 -5.78 20.12
CA LEU A 53 -1.48 -5.02 19.14
C LEU A 53 -0.80 -5.06 17.76
N ARG A 54 0.52 -4.91 17.67
CA ARG A 54 1.28 -5.00 16.43
C ARG A 54 1.09 -6.35 15.73
N THR A 55 1.09 -7.43 16.49
CA THR A 55 0.85 -8.79 15.99
C THR A 55 -0.57 -8.94 15.45
N ALA A 56 -1.58 -8.44 16.16
CA ALA A 56 -2.97 -8.45 15.72
C ALA A 56 -3.15 -7.65 14.40
N VAL A 57 -2.55 -6.46 14.32
CA VAL A 57 -2.60 -5.62 13.11
C VAL A 57 -1.91 -6.28 11.90
N LYS A 58 -0.77 -6.95 12.11
CA LYS A 58 -0.10 -7.73 11.05
C LYS A 58 -0.98 -8.89 10.57
N LYS A 59 -1.65 -9.60 11.49
CA LYS A 59 -2.56 -10.69 11.15
C LYS A 59 -3.72 -10.18 10.30
N LEU A 60 -4.37 -9.08 10.72
CA LEU A 60 -5.45 -8.45 9.95
C LEU A 60 -4.99 -8.05 8.55
N ALA A 61 -3.82 -7.39 8.44
CA ALA A 61 -3.27 -6.96 7.16
C ALA A 61 -3.03 -8.14 6.20
N ARG A 62 -2.57 -9.30 6.71
CA ARG A 62 -2.38 -10.53 5.91
C ARG A 62 -3.71 -11.10 5.42
N MET A 63 -4.71 -11.18 6.30
CA MET A 63 -6.04 -11.70 5.91
C MET A 63 -6.69 -10.85 4.81
N LEU A 64 -6.50 -9.53 4.85
CA LEU A 64 -7.03 -8.61 3.84
C LEU A 64 -6.20 -8.56 2.55
N SER A 65 -5.01 -9.17 2.50
CA SER A 65 -4.12 -9.03 1.32
C SER A 65 -4.65 -9.77 0.11
N VAL A 66 -5.12 -11.00 0.27
CA VAL A 66 -5.59 -11.85 -0.84
C VAL A 66 -6.75 -11.20 -1.59
N GLN A 67 -7.77 -10.73 -0.85
CA GLN A 67 -8.91 -10.05 -1.43
C GLN A 67 -8.48 -8.75 -2.14
N ARG A 68 -7.63 -7.95 -1.49
CA ARG A 68 -7.12 -6.70 -2.06
C ARG A 68 -6.36 -6.94 -3.36
N ASP A 69 -5.51 -7.96 -3.41
CA ASP A 69 -4.69 -8.21 -4.59
C ASP A 69 -5.58 -8.65 -5.78
N ALA A 70 -6.64 -9.43 -5.52
CA ALA A 70 -7.65 -9.74 -6.53
C ALA A 70 -8.40 -8.47 -7.01
N ASP A 71 -8.81 -7.58 -6.10
CA ASP A 71 -9.48 -6.34 -6.43
C ASP A 71 -8.59 -5.39 -7.26
N VAL A 72 -7.30 -5.33 -6.96
CA VAL A 72 -6.32 -4.53 -7.71
C VAL A 72 -6.15 -5.09 -9.12
N LEU A 73 -5.91 -6.39 -9.25
CA LEU A 73 -5.78 -7.05 -10.54
C LEU A 73 -7.01 -6.83 -11.42
N TYR A 74 -8.20 -7.00 -10.83
CA TYR A 74 -9.46 -6.75 -11.53
C TYR A 74 -9.54 -5.32 -12.08
N SER A 75 -9.13 -4.33 -11.26
CA SER A 75 -9.19 -2.92 -11.67
C SER A 75 -8.17 -2.56 -12.73
N LEU A 76 -6.94 -3.07 -12.59
CA LEU A 76 -5.88 -2.85 -13.58
C LEU A 76 -6.32 -3.41 -14.93
N LEU A 77 -6.80 -4.65 -14.97
CA LEU A 77 -7.30 -5.26 -16.21
C LEU A 77 -8.50 -4.49 -16.77
N GLN A 78 -9.41 -4.01 -15.92
CA GLN A 78 -10.55 -3.20 -16.37
C GLN A 78 -10.10 -1.89 -17.03
N ASN A 79 -9.15 -1.18 -16.45
CA ASN A 79 -8.61 0.07 -16.99
C ASN A 79 -7.88 -0.20 -18.33
N MET A 80 -7.03 -1.22 -18.37
CA MET A 80 -6.34 -1.60 -19.61
C MET A 80 -7.30 -1.99 -20.73
N ILE A 81 -8.42 -2.69 -20.41
CA ILE A 81 -9.46 -3.00 -21.38
C ILE A 81 -10.11 -1.73 -21.94
N SER A 82 -10.35 -0.72 -21.11
CA SER A 82 -11.00 0.53 -21.55
C SER A 82 -10.08 1.41 -22.43
N GLU A 83 -8.79 1.20 -22.37
CA GLU A 83 -7.77 1.97 -23.10
C GLU A 83 -7.23 1.23 -24.34
N ALA A 84 -7.52 -0.07 -24.50
CA ALA A 84 -6.97 -0.89 -25.57
C ALA A 84 -7.85 -0.84 -26.83
N ASP A 85 -7.21 -0.62 -27.98
CA ASP A 85 -7.82 -0.68 -29.31
C ASP A 85 -7.72 -2.08 -29.97
N ASP A 86 -6.85 -2.97 -29.44
CA ASP A 86 -6.63 -4.33 -29.95
C ASP A 86 -7.68 -5.30 -29.40
N ALA A 87 -8.62 -5.70 -30.26
CA ALA A 87 -9.74 -6.57 -29.88
C ALA A 87 -9.29 -7.93 -29.29
N GLU A 88 -8.18 -8.50 -29.77
CA GLU A 88 -7.67 -9.78 -29.27
C GLU A 88 -7.04 -9.63 -27.88
N LEU A 89 -6.36 -8.51 -27.66
CA LEU A 89 -5.82 -8.15 -26.35
C LEU A 89 -6.95 -7.91 -25.35
N VAL A 90 -8.02 -7.22 -25.76
CA VAL A 90 -9.23 -7.01 -24.95
C VAL A 90 -9.89 -8.35 -24.60
N ALA A 91 -10.00 -9.29 -25.53
CA ALA A 91 -10.56 -10.62 -25.28
C ALA A 91 -9.73 -11.39 -24.23
N LEU A 92 -8.39 -11.41 -24.37
CA LEU A 92 -7.50 -12.04 -23.38
C LEU A 92 -7.66 -11.41 -22.00
N MET A 93 -7.61 -10.10 -21.90
CA MET A 93 -7.75 -9.39 -20.60
C MET A 93 -9.12 -9.64 -19.97
N THR A 94 -10.17 -9.76 -20.77
CA THR A 94 -11.53 -10.08 -20.30
C THR A 94 -11.59 -11.48 -19.72
N GLU A 95 -10.99 -12.47 -20.37
CA GLU A 95 -10.85 -13.84 -19.84
C GLU A 95 -10.09 -13.86 -18.51
N LEU A 96 -8.94 -13.18 -18.46
CA LEU A 96 -8.11 -13.07 -17.24
C LEU A 96 -8.90 -12.43 -16.09
N LYS A 97 -9.68 -11.39 -16.39
CA LYS A 97 -10.52 -10.71 -15.39
C LYS A 97 -11.63 -11.62 -14.84
N GLN A 98 -12.24 -12.47 -15.68
CA GLN A 98 -13.25 -13.43 -15.21
C GLN A 98 -12.69 -14.43 -14.22
N LYS A 99 -11.43 -14.88 -14.39
CA LYS A 99 -10.75 -15.79 -13.45
C LYS A 99 -10.51 -15.19 -12.06
N LEU A 100 -10.66 -13.87 -11.89
CA LEU A 100 -10.47 -13.17 -10.62
C LEU A 100 -11.77 -12.97 -9.83
N GLN A 101 -12.94 -13.15 -10.45
CA GLN A 101 -14.25 -12.83 -9.83
C GLN A 101 -14.57 -13.69 -8.60
N ASP A 102 -14.00 -14.90 -8.50
CA ASP A 102 -14.35 -15.86 -7.45
C ASP A 102 -13.45 -15.79 -6.20
N LYS A 103 -12.53 -14.83 -6.13
CA LYS A 103 -11.57 -14.70 -5.01
C LYS A 103 -12.12 -13.85 -3.86
N ARG A 104 -13.29 -14.17 -3.34
CA ARG A 104 -13.84 -13.49 -2.14
C ARG A 104 -13.45 -14.20 -0.86
N LEU A 105 -13.32 -13.42 0.22
CA LEU A 105 -13.10 -13.98 1.56
C LEU A 105 -14.28 -14.89 1.95
N PRO A 106 -14.02 -16.13 2.36
CA PRO A 106 -15.07 -17.03 2.80
C PRO A 106 -15.75 -16.51 4.08
N PRO A 107 -17.04 -16.84 4.34
CA PRO A 107 -17.78 -16.33 5.50
C PRO A 107 -17.12 -16.60 6.86
N SER A 108 -16.39 -17.70 7.00
CA SER A 108 -15.62 -18.04 8.21
C SER A 108 -14.48 -17.05 8.46
N GLU A 109 -13.74 -16.69 7.41
CA GLU A 109 -12.66 -15.69 7.49
C GLU A 109 -13.22 -14.28 7.73
N LEU A 110 -14.37 -13.96 7.15
CA LEU A 110 -15.05 -12.68 7.38
C LEU A 110 -15.36 -12.45 8.85
N LYS A 111 -15.95 -13.45 9.54
CA LYS A 111 -16.21 -13.36 10.99
C LYS A 111 -14.92 -13.13 11.79
N HIS A 112 -13.85 -13.79 11.40
CA HIS A 112 -12.55 -13.62 12.04
C HIS A 112 -11.98 -12.21 11.83
N VAL A 113 -12.05 -11.68 10.60
CA VAL A 113 -11.66 -10.29 10.27
C VAL A 113 -12.43 -9.29 11.12
N LEU A 114 -13.76 -9.42 11.21
CA LEU A 114 -14.60 -8.52 12.00
C LEU A 114 -14.28 -8.59 13.50
N GLY A 115 -14.07 -9.81 14.06
CA GLY A 115 -13.67 -10.00 15.46
C GLY A 115 -12.33 -9.34 15.76
N LEU A 116 -11.33 -9.61 14.93
CA LEU A 116 -9.97 -9.06 15.07
C LEU A 116 -9.97 -7.53 14.95
N THR A 117 -10.79 -6.97 14.09
CA THR A 117 -10.91 -5.51 13.91
C THR A 117 -11.49 -4.84 15.15
N ARG A 118 -12.52 -5.43 15.77
CA ARG A 118 -13.08 -4.92 17.06
C ARG A 118 -12.03 -4.94 18.18
N ASP A 119 -11.26 -6.01 18.28
CA ASP A 119 -10.20 -6.13 19.28
C ASP A 119 -9.09 -5.10 19.08
N ILE A 120 -8.66 -4.89 17.82
CA ILE A 120 -7.69 -3.86 17.46
C ILE A 120 -8.22 -2.48 17.84
N LYS A 121 -9.46 -2.14 17.46
CA LYS A 121 -10.10 -0.87 17.78
C LYS A 121 -10.09 -0.61 19.29
N LYS A 122 -10.55 -1.58 20.08
CA LYS A 122 -10.60 -1.46 21.57
C LYS A 122 -9.21 -1.24 22.19
N LYS A 123 -8.19 -1.95 21.69
CA LYS A 123 -6.81 -1.80 22.18
C LYS A 123 -6.19 -0.48 21.74
N THR A 124 -6.47 -0.03 20.53
CA THR A 124 -5.98 1.26 20.00
C THR A 124 -6.52 2.43 20.82
N HIS A 125 -7.80 2.41 21.22
CA HIS A 125 -8.37 3.45 22.09
C HIS A 125 -7.62 3.61 23.43
N LYS A 126 -7.09 2.53 23.98
CA LYS A 126 -6.31 2.58 25.22
C LYS A 126 -4.93 3.22 25.04
N LEU A 127 -4.37 3.18 23.83
CA LEU A 127 -3.06 3.74 23.51
C LEU A 127 -3.12 5.21 23.11
N LEU A 128 -4.22 5.69 22.54
CA LEU A 128 -4.37 7.06 22.06
C LEU A 128 -4.32 8.16 23.13
N GLY A 129 -4.26 7.81 24.42
CA GLY A 129 -4.03 8.77 25.51
C GLY A 129 -2.56 8.92 25.91
N LYS A 130 -1.65 8.16 25.27
CA LYS A 130 -0.22 8.07 25.60
C LYS A 130 0.65 8.48 24.43
N GLU A 131 0.24 9.53 23.69
CA GLU A 131 1.02 9.97 22.52
C GLU A 131 2.34 10.61 22.98
N PRO A 132 3.47 10.27 22.33
CA PRO A 132 4.76 10.90 22.62
C PRO A 132 4.72 12.40 22.36
N ALA A 133 5.54 13.17 23.06
CA ALA A 133 5.60 14.61 22.85
C ALA A 133 6.12 14.94 21.44
N GLU A 134 5.59 15.96 20.80
CA GLU A 134 5.99 16.39 19.44
C GLU A 134 7.48 16.70 19.37
N ASN A 135 8.06 17.25 20.42
CA ASN A 135 9.48 17.58 20.50
C ASN A 135 10.39 16.34 20.41
N ASP A 136 9.91 15.18 20.85
CA ASP A 136 10.64 13.91 20.75
C ASP A 136 10.48 13.27 19.37
N ILE A 137 9.37 13.54 18.70
CA ILE A 137 9.04 12.97 17.39
C ILE A 137 9.78 13.71 16.25
N LYS A 138 9.76 15.03 16.25
CA LYS A 138 10.28 15.86 15.13
C LYS A 138 11.73 15.57 14.73
N PRO A 139 12.69 15.43 15.67
CA PRO A 139 14.08 15.09 15.31
C PRO A 139 14.20 13.73 14.62
N ILE A 140 13.42 12.74 15.09
CA ILE A 140 13.40 11.39 14.50
C ILE A 140 12.86 11.42 13.07
N LEU A 141 11.79 12.18 12.84
CA LEU A 141 11.21 12.29 11.50
C LEU A 141 12.15 13.00 10.53
N LYS A 142 12.85 14.04 10.99
CA LYS A 142 13.83 14.74 10.18
C LYS A 142 14.99 13.84 9.74
N LEU A 143 15.56 13.06 10.67
CA LEU A 143 16.59 12.10 10.35
C LEU A 143 16.11 11.06 9.33
N ARG A 144 14.94 10.48 9.56
CA ARG A 144 14.35 9.49 8.65
C ARG A 144 14.03 10.04 7.27
N LEU A 145 13.64 11.30 7.19
CA LEU A 145 13.41 11.95 5.90
C LEU A 145 14.73 12.05 5.11
N SER A 146 15.83 12.37 5.80
CA SER A 146 17.18 12.39 5.19
C SER A 146 17.57 11.02 4.64
N GLU A 147 17.50 9.99 5.48
CA GLU A 147 17.82 8.61 5.11
C GLU A 147 16.93 8.10 3.96
N LEU A 148 15.64 8.44 3.98
CA LEU A 148 14.70 8.05 2.95
C LEU A 148 15.03 8.70 1.60
N CYS A 149 15.43 9.96 1.58
CA CYS A 149 15.84 10.66 0.36
C CYS A 149 17.12 10.05 -0.21
N GLU A 150 18.14 9.81 0.62
CA GLU A 150 19.42 9.21 0.22
C GLU A 150 19.24 7.80 -0.38
N ASN A 151 18.42 6.96 0.28
CA ASN A 151 18.07 5.64 -0.23
C ASN A 151 17.31 5.70 -1.55
N GLY A 152 16.36 6.63 -1.66
CA GLY A 152 15.55 6.81 -2.88
C GLY A 152 16.37 7.27 -4.07
N GLU A 153 17.35 8.15 -3.87
CA GLU A 153 18.28 8.58 -4.91
C GLU A 153 19.08 7.38 -5.45
N GLY A 154 19.61 6.53 -4.57
CA GLY A 154 20.32 5.31 -4.96
C GLY A 154 19.42 4.34 -5.76
N ILE A 155 18.21 4.08 -5.28
CA ILE A 155 17.25 3.15 -5.92
C ILE A 155 16.82 3.67 -7.30
N LEU A 156 16.48 4.96 -7.41
CA LEU A 156 15.93 5.53 -8.65
C LEU A 156 17.01 5.87 -9.70
N SER A 157 18.29 5.97 -9.31
CA SER A 157 19.41 6.16 -10.23
C SER A 157 19.97 4.84 -10.78
N SER A 158 19.62 3.70 -10.19
CA SER A 158 20.04 2.38 -10.68
C SER A 158 19.47 2.07 -12.06
N GLU A 159 20.31 1.55 -12.98
CA GLU A 159 19.88 1.07 -14.29
C GLU A 159 18.97 -0.16 -14.18
N ILE A 160 19.20 -0.98 -13.17
CA ILE A 160 18.41 -2.19 -12.88
C ILE A 160 17.57 -1.93 -11.63
N THR A 161 16.26 -1.92 -11.80
CA THR A 161 15.33 -1.75 -10.69
C THR A 161 15.24 -3.03 -9.86
N ASP A 162 15.75 -3.02 -8.63
CA ASP A 162 15.48 -4.08 -7.67
C ASP A 162 14.07 -3.88 -7.07
N TRP A 163 13.20 -4.88 -7.31
CA TRP A 163 11.81 -4.84 -6.88
C TRP A 163 11.63 -4.90 -5.38
N GLU A 164 12.46 -5.62 -4.68
CA GLU A 164 12.38 -5.75 -3.23
C GLU A 164 12.81 -4.45 -2.56
N GLU A 165 13.90 -3.84 -3.03
CA GLU A 165 14.36 -2.54 -2.56
C GLU A 165 13.31 -1.44 -2.81
N LEU A 166 12.76 -1.37 -4.03
CA LEU A 166 11.73 -0.40 -4.39
C LEU A 166 10.46 -0.58 -3.53
N HIS A 167 10.04 -1.82 -3.31
CA HIS A 167 8.89 -2.13 -2.47
C HIS A 167 9.13 -1.79 -1.00
N ASP A 168 10.32 -2.05 -0.48
CA ASP A 168 10.67 -1.71 0.90
C ASP A 168 10.78 -0.19 1.09
N TRP A 169 11.32 0.52 0.11
CA TRP A 169 11.32 1.98 0.10
C TRP A 169 9.89 2.55 0.08
N CYS A 170 8.99 2.02 -0.73
CA CYS A 170 7.57 2.37 -0.71
C CYS A 170 6.93 2.21 0.67
N LYS A 171 7.24 1.12 1.38
CA LYS A 171 6.78 0.91 2.78
C LYS A 171 7.32 1.96 3.73
N GLN A 172 8.59 2.35 3.57
CA GLN A 172 9.23 3.38 4.40
C GLN A 172 8.59 4.75 4.16
N ILE A 173 8.34 5.13 2.90
CA ILE A 173 7.64 6.37 2.52
C ILE A 173 6.27 6.44 3.19
N LYS A 174 5.43 5.41 2.98
CA LYS A 174 4.08 5.37 3.57
C LYS A 174 4.13 5.39 5.11
N LYS A 175 5.10 4.72 5.71
CA LYS A 175 5.31 4.77 7.15
C LYS A 175 5.66 6.17 7.63
N LEU A 176 6.62 6.83 6.97
CA LEU A 176 7.07 8.19 7.33
C LEU A 176 5.93 9.21 7.13
N MET A 177 5.18 9.13 6.04
CA MET A 177 4.00 9.96 5.78
C MET A 177 2.98 9.87 6.92
N TYR A 178 2.62 8.64 7.36
CA TYR A 178 1.70 8.47 8.49
C TYR A 178 2.27 8.98 9.81
N GLN A 179 3.59 8.90 10.01
CA GLN A 179 4.25 9.43 11.20
C GLN A 179 4.26 10.97 11.21
N HIS A 180 4.47 11.62 10.07
CA HIS A 180 4.31 13.07 9.96
C HIS A 180 2.87 13.53 10.23
N LYS A 181 1.87 12.75 9.82
CA LYS A 181 0.45 13.04 10.12
C LYS A 181 0.11 12.99 11.64
N MET A 182 1.02 12.48 12.51
CA MET A 182 0.84 12.51 13.97
C MET A 182 1.14 13.89 14.59
N ILE A 183 1.90 14.73 13.92
CA ILE A 183 2.22 16.08 14.41
C ILE A 183 0.92 16.90 14.38
N ARG A 184 0.52 17.44 15.54
CA ARG A 184 -0.74 18.21 15.66
C ARG A 184 -0.61 19.61 15.08
N ASN A 185 0.51 20.28 15.37
CA ASN A 185 0.79 21.64 14.93
C ASN A 185 1.75 21.62 13.73
N GLN A 186 1.21 21.25 12.56
CA GLN A 186 1.98 21.15 11.33
C GLN A 186 2.25 22.53 10.74
N THR A 187 3.51 22.80 10.44
CA THR A 187 3.92 23.98 9.66
C THR A 187 3.58 23.79 8.19
N PRO A 188 3.53 24.86 7.38
CA PRO A 188 3.35 24.75 5.93
C PRO A 188 4.38 23.83 5.26
N ALA A 189 5.63 23.81 5.73
CA ALA A 189 6.67 22.91 5.23
C ALA A 189 6.36 21.46 5.56
N GLU A 190 5.93 21.13 6.79
CA GLU A 190 5.53 19.78 7.19
C GLU A 190 4.31 19.29 6.40
N LEU A 191 3.33 20.15 6.13
CA LEU A 191 2.19 19.83 5.26
C LEU A 191 2.65 19.51 3.83
N LYS A 192 3.59 20.26 3.29
CA LYS A 192 4.16 20.01 1.96
C LYS A 192 4.93 18.70 1.89
N ILE A 193 5.69 18.37 2.93
CA ILE A 193 6.37 17.06 3.06
C ILE A 193 5.34 15.93 3.04
N ILE A 194 4.25 16.04 3.80
CA ILE A 194 3.19 15.03 3.82
C ILE A 194 2.57 14.84 2.44
N GLU A 195 2.26 15.92 1.73
CA GLU A 195 1.68 15.88 0.38
C GLU A 195 2.59 15.16 -0.61
N ILE A 196 3.90 15.48 -0.58
CA ILE A 196 4.88 14.83 -1.48
C ILE A 196 5.07 13.35 -1.12
N LEU A 197 5.17 13.02 0.18
CA LEU A 197 5.28 11.63 0.63
C LEU A 197 4.03 10.80 0.26
N ASP A 198 2.84 11.38 0.34
CA ASP A 198 1.59 10.72 -0.06
C ASP A 198 1.58 10.45 -1.57
N SER A 199 1.89 11.46 -2.38
CA SER A 199 1.99 11.35 -3.84
C SER A 199 3.05 10.32 -4.27
N LEU A 200 4.25 10.38 -3.67
CA LEU A 200 5.34 9.43 -3.95
C LEU A 200 4.95 8.00 -3.55
N GLY A 201 4.30 7.85 -2.38
CA GLY A 201 3.79 6.56 -1.92
C GLY A 201 2.71 5.98 -2.83
N ASP A 202 1.89 6.81 -3.47
CA ASP A 202 0.86 6.37 -4.40
C ASP A 202 1.46 5.97 -5.75
N GLU A 203 2.41 6.72 -6.30
CA GLU A 203 3.11 6.34 -7.52
C GLU A 203 3.86 5.00 -7.38
N LEU A 204 4.60 4.82 -6.28
CA LEU A 204 5.24 3.55 -5.96
C LEU A 204 4.23 2.42 -5.70
N GLY A 205 3.05 2.76 -5.19
CA GLY A 205 1.93 1.84 -5.05
C GLY A 205 1.46 1.29 -6.39
N LYS A 206 1.32 2.17 -7.40
CA LYS A 206 0.95 1.78 -8.78
C LYS A 206 2.00 0.87 -9.40
N ILE A 207 3.29 1.17 -9.21
CA ILE A 207 4.40 0.30 -9.68
C ILE A 207 4.32 -1.08 -9.03
N ASN A 208 4.07 -1.16 -7.72
CA ASN A 208 3.89 -2.44 -7.03
C ASN A 208 2.67 -3.20 -7.54
N ASP A 209 1.57 -2.52 -7.84
CA ASP A 209 0.36 -3.12 -8.37
C ASP A 209 0.61 -3.71 -9.78
N GLN A 210 1.43 -3.06 -10.61
CA GLN A 210 1.91 -3.60 -11.89
C GLN A 210 2.76 -4.87 -11.70
N LYS A 211 3.60 -4.92 -10.66
CA LYS A 211 4.36 -6.15 -10.35
C LYS A 211 3.46 -7.32 -9.95
N ILE A 212 2.40 -7.04 -9.22
CA ILE A 212 1.38 -8.06 -8.89
C ILE A 212 0.71 -8.56 -10.17
N LEU A 213 0.42 -7.68 -11.13
CA LEU A 213 -0.14 -8.04 -12.43
C LEU A 213 0.85 -8.89 -13.25
N GLU A 214 2.12 -8.51 -13.33
CA GLU A 214 3.14 -9.31 -14.00
C GLU A 214 3.22 -10.74 -13.44
N ASN A 215 3.28 -10.87 -12.13
CA ASN A 215 3.34 -12.18 -11.48
C ASN A 215 2.08 -13.01 -11.79
N PHE A 216 0.90 -12.40 -11.81
CA PHE A 216 -0.33 -13.06 -12.21
C PHE A 216 -0.29 -13.52 -13.67
N LEU A 217 0.14 -12.64 -14.59
CA LEU A 217 0.26 -12.97 -16.01
C LEU A 217 1.26 -14.10 -16.25
N GLN A 218 2.40 -14.12 -15.59
CA GLN A 218 3.38 -15.20 -15.65
C GLN A 218 2.75 -16.55 -15.27
N GLN A 219 1.99 -16.58 -14.18
CA GLN A 219 1.28 -17.80 -13.74
C GLN A 219 0.24 -18.24 -14.80
N GLN A 220 -0.51 -17.32 -15.38
CA GLN A 220 -1.50 -17.65 -16.41
C GLN A 220 -0.84 -18.10 -17.73
N GLN A 221 0.27 -17.46 -18.12
CA GLN A 221 1.02 -17.81 -19.34
C GLN A 221 1.57 -19.23 -19.29
N LEU A 222 2.06 -19.69 -18.13
CA LEU A 222 2.54 -21.07 -17.92
C LEU A 222 1.44 -22.13 -18.16
N LEU A 223 0.17 -21.76 -18.02
CA LEU A 223 -0.98 -22.63 -18.26
C LEU A 223 -1.45 -22.61 -19.74
N CYS A 224 -0.87 -21.74 -20.58
CA CYS A 224 -1.25 -21.58 -21.98
C CYS A 224 -0.36 -22.40 -22.90
N THR A 225 -0.98 -23.19 -23.79
CA THR A 225 -0.26 -24.05 -24.75
C THR A 225 -0.20 -23.49 -26.17
N ARG A 226 -0.92 -22.40 -26.46
CA ARG A 226 -1.05 -21.83 -27.81
C ARG A 226 0.01 -20.76 -28.06
N ALA A 227 0.81 -20.91 -29.14
CA ALA A 227 1.86 -19.97 -29.51
C ALA A 227 1.34 -18.52 -29.72
N TYR A 228 0.17 -18.37 -30.32
CA TYR A 228 -0.47 -17.07 -30.55
C TYR A 228 -0.75 -16.31 -29.23
N THR A 229 -1.18 -17.01 -28.20
CA THR A 229 -1.43 -16.41 -26.89
C THR A 229 -0.14 -15.83 -26.29
N HIS A 230 1.02 -16.42 -26.55
CA HIS A 230 2.31 -15.88 -26.11
C HIS A 230 2.60 -14.49 -26.66
N GLN A 231 2.24 -14.19 -27.93
CA GLN A 231 2.43 -12.86 -28.50
C GLN A 231 1.56 -11.81 -27.81
N LEU A 232 0.34 -12.16 -27.43
CA LEU A 232 -0.55 -11.26 -26.67
C LEU A 232 -0.01 -10.99 -25.25
N TYR A 233 0.56 -11.99 -24.59
CA TYR A 233 1.25 -11.77 -23.31
C TYR A 233 2.45 -10.83 -23.45
N GLN A 234 3.24 -10.94 -24.51
CA GLN A 234 4.37 -10.02 -24.77
C GLN A 234 3.89 -8.57 -24.96
N LYS A 235 2.78 -8.37 -25.68
CA LYS A 235 2.16 -7.03 -25.79
C LYS A 235 1.75 -6.49 -24.42
N LEU A 236 1.14 -7.32 -23.55
CA LEU A 236 0.77 -6.91 -22.17
C LEU A 236 1.99 -6.53 -21.33
N TYR A 237 3.07 -7.30 -21.40
CA TYR A 237 4.32 -6.97 -20.69
C TYR A 237 4.94 -5.65 -21.18
N SER A 238 4.90 -5.37 -22.49
CA SER A 238 5.36 -4.09 -23.02
C SER A 238 4.56 -2.93 -22.45
N LEU A 239 3.22 -3.00 -22.48
CA LEU A 239 2.35 -1.97 -21.91
C LEU A 239 2.62 -1.74 -20.42
N ILE A 240 2.76 -2.82 -19.63
CA ILE A 240 3.08 -2.71 -18.20
C ILE A 240 4.45 -2.04 -18.01
N SER A 241 5.44 -2.36 -18.84
CA SER A 241 6.76 -1.75 -18.78
C SER A 241 6.72 -0.25 -19.06
N ASP A 242 5.95 0.18 -20.06
CA ASP A 242 5.82 1.60 -20.43
C ASP A 242 5.13 2.40 -19.29
N TYR A 243 4.04 1.88 -18.73
CA TYR A 243 3.41 2.48 -17.56
C TYR A 243 4.36 2.61 -16.37
N ARG A 244 5.17 1.58 -16.12
CA ARG A 244 6.17 1.58 -15.06
C ARG A 244 7.19 2.69 -15.23
N GLN A 245 7.72 2.88 -16.43
CA GLN A 245 8.71 3.93 -16.72
C GLN A 245 8.13 5.33 -16.46
N GLN A 246 6.87 5.56 -16.83
CA GLN A 246 6.17 6.82 -16.56
C GLN A 246 6.09 7.10 -15.04
N HIS A 247 5.69 6.09 -14.25
CA HIS A 247 5.58 6.23 -12.79
C HIS A 247 6.96 6.41 -12.13
N LEU A 248 8.00 5.74 -12.60
CA LEU A 248 9.38 5.93 -12.11
C LEU A 248 9.88 7.34 -12.41
N CYS A 249 9.58 7.90 -13.58
CA CYS A 249 9.91 9.28 -13.91
C CYS A 249 9.22 10.26 -12.94
N THR A 250 7.93 10.05 -12.66
CA THR A 250 7.18 10.85 -11.70
C THR A 250 7.77 10.72 -10.29
N CYS A 251 8.17 9.53 -9.85
CA CYS A 251 8.82 9.31 -8.56
C CYS A 251 10.15 10.09 -8.45
N ARG A 252 10.97 10.14 -9.50
CA ARG A 252 12.21 10.93 -9.52
C ARG A 252 11.93 12.41 -9.30
N ASN A 253 10.95 12.98 -9.99
CA ASN A 253 10.56 14.38 -9.83
C ASN A 253 10.04 14.69 -8.42
N LEU A 254 9.21 13.82 -7.86
CA LEU A 254 8.70 13.97 -6.49
C LEU A 254 9.82 13.87 -5.45
N LEU A 255 10.79 12.98 -5.64
CA LEU A 255 11.96 12.86 -4.77
C LEU A 255 12.81 14.12 -4.79
N LEU A 256 13.08 14.68 -5.96
CA LEU A 256 13.81 15.95 -6.09
C LEU A 256 13.11 17.08 -5.37
N ASN A 257 11.79 17.19 -5.48
CA ASN A 257 11.00 18.18 -4.74
C ASN A 257 11.07 17.96 -3.22
N LEU A 258 11.06 16.71 -2.77
CA LEU A 258 11.18 16.37 -1.35
C LEU A 258 12.57 16.77 -0.79
N MET A 259 13.63 16.55 -1.56
CA MET A 259 15.00 16.89 -1.18
C MET A 259 15.21 18.39 -1.00
N GLN A 260 14.45 19.24 -1.70
CA GLN A 260 14.50 20.70 -1.53
C GLN A 260 13.85 21.18 -0.23
N LEU A 261 13.03 20.37 0.43
CA LEU A 261 12.36 20.69 1.69
C LEU A 261 13.09 20.12 2.93
N LYS A 262 14.13 19.34 2.73
CA LYS A 262 14.97 18.68 3.74
C LYS A 262 15.97 19.67 4.41
#